data_927018f394307f867ea1187be00181c2
#
_entry.id   927018f394307f867ea1187be00181c2
#
_cell.length_a   1.000
_cell.length_b   1.000
_cell.length_c   1.000
_cell.angle_alpha   90.00
_cell.angle_beta   90.00
_cell.angle_gamma   90.00
#
_symmetry.space_group_name_H-M   'P 1'
#
loop_
_entity.id
_entity.type
_entity.pdbx_description
1 polymer ?
#
loop_
_entity_poly.entity_id
_entity_poly.type
_entity_poly.pdbx_seq_one_letter_code
_entity_poly.pdbx_strand_id
1 'polypeptide(L)'
;VSSVHGHGTGDLLDACFEHIDFENREEYDEEYIKVAIIGKPNVGKSSLVNRMTGQERAIVSNIAGTTRDATDSILENEHGKYVLIDTAGIRRKSRVDDDIEKYSVLRAYLAVDRADVCLIVIDATEGFTEQDSKVAGYAHEQGKASIVVINKWDAVEKDGKTMDEYRKKLENDFSFMSYVPFIFISALTGQRVDKLY
;
A
#
# COMPACT_ATOMS: atom_id res chain seq x y z
N VAL A 1 -23.40 -28.00 13.36
CA VAL A 1 -22.41 -27.09 13.95
C VAL A 1 -23.06 -26.23 15.02
N SER A 2 -22.49 -26.16 16.23
CA SER A 2 -22.95 -25.26 17.30
C SER A 2 -21.85 -24.25 17.59
N SER A 3 -22.09 -22.99 17.28
CA SER A 3 -21.16 -21.90 17.53
C SER A 3 -20.93 -21.62 19.03
N VAL A 4 -21.92 -21.97 19.87
CA VAL A 4 -21.87 -21.75 21.35
C VAL A 4 -21.02 -22.81 22.04
N HIS A 5 -21.03 -24.05 21.56
CA HIS A 5 -20.38 -25.20 22.18
C HIS A 5 -19.21 -25.77 21.38
N GLY A 6 -18.85 -25.18 20.25
CA GLY A 6 -17.74 -25.63 19.39
C GLY A 6 -17.96 -27.01 18.74
N HIS A 7 -19.15 -27.60 18.86
CA HIS A 7 -19.42 -28.92 18.29
C HIS A 7 -19.54 -28.85 16.77
N GLY A 8 -18.76 -29.68 16.05
CA GLY A 8 -18.75 -29.78 14.59
C GLY A 8 -18.02 -28.63 13.89
N THR A 9 -17.25 -27.82 14.60
CA THR A 9 -16.44 -26.77 13.98
C THR A 9 -15.28 -27.35 13.17
N GLY A 10 -14.71 -28.48 13.59
CA GLY A 10 -13.71 -29.22 12.84
C GLY A 10 -14.27 -29.71 11.51
N ASP A 11 -15.40 -30.42 11.55
CA ASP A 11 -16.07 -30.94 10.35
C ASP A 11 -16.47 -29.80 9.38
N LEU A 12 -16.85 -28.63 9.92
CA LEU A 12 -17.12 -27.44 9.08
C LEU A 12 -15.86 -26.90 8.42
N LEU A 13 -14.75 -26.83 9.14
CA LEU A 13 -13.48 -26.40 8.58
C LEU A 13 -12.99 -27.38 7.52
N ASP A 14 -13.06 -28.68 7.79
CA ASP A 14 -12.67 -29.72 6.83
C ASP A 14 -13.53 -29.65 5.54
N ALA A 15 -14.84 -29.50 5.67
CA ALA A 15 -15.72 -29.27 4.53
C ALA A 15 -15.42 -27.95 3.78
N CYS A 16 -14.99 -26.89 4.48
CA CYS A 16 -14.52 -25.67 3.82
C CYS A 16 -13.22 -25.93 3.05
N PHE A 17 -12.29 -26.68 3.63
CA PHE A 17 -11.02 -27.03 2.96
C PHE A 17 -11.22 -27.88 1.71
N GLU A 18 -12.17 -28.84 1.71
CA GLU A 18 -12.50 -29.65 0.51
C GLU A 18 -12.99 -28.80 -0.67
N HIS A 19 -13.56 -27.63 -0.39
CA HIS A 19 -14.08 -26.72 -1.42
C HIS A 19 -13.16 -25.55 -1.75
N ILE A 20 -12.01 -25.44 -1.07
CA ILE A 20 -10.99 -24.46 -1.40
C ILE A 20 -10.07 -25.05 -2.47
N ASP A 21 -10.16 -24.52 -3.66
CA ASP A 21 -9.22 -24.83 -4.75
C ASP A 21 -7.88 -24.12 -4.47
N PHE A 22 -6.96 -24.86 -3.87
CA PHE A 22 -5.62 -24.37 -3.56
C PHE A 22 -4.71 -24.26 -4.80
N GLU A 23 -5.06 -24.94 -5.89
CA GLU A 23 -4.26 -24.96 -7.12
C GLU A 23 -4.60 -23.75 -8.02
N ASN A 24 -5.76 -23.14 -7.82
CA ASN A 24 -6.22 -22.00 -8.63
C ASN A 24 -5.88 -20.66 -7.97
N ARG A 25 -4.66 -20.50 -7.44
CA ARG A 25 -4.10 -19.18 -7.21
C ARG A 25 -3.67 -18.67 -8.58
N GLU A 26 -4.44 -17.77 -9.17
CA GLU A 26 -3.92 -16.96 -10.26
C GLU A 26 -2.77 -16.14 -9.70
N GLU A 27 -1.57 -16.67 -9.87
CA GLU A 27 -0.34 -15.91 -9.69
C GLU A 27 -0.29 -14.93 -10.87
N TYR A 28 -0.14 -13.66 -10.58
CA TYR A 28 0.24 -12.70 -11.61
C TYR A 28 1.51 -13.20 -12.27
N ASP A 29 1.61 -13.06 -13.59
CA ASP A 29 2.79 -13.36 -14.36
C ASP A 29 4.03 -12.80 -13.62
N GLU A 30 5.13 -13.55 -13.56
CA GLU A 30 6.37 -13.16 -12.87
C GLU A 30 6.92 -11.80 -13.33
N GLU A 31 6.46 -11.33 -14.50
CA GLU A 31 6.79 -9.99 -15.02
C GLU A 31 6.14 -8.84 -14.23
N TYR A 32 5.11 -9.09 -13.40
CA TYR A 32 4.42 -8.03 -12.67
C TYR A 32 5.01 -7.81 -11.28
N ILE A 33 5.42 -6.58 -11.00
CA ILE A 33 5.85 -6.16 -9.66
C ILE A 33 4.61 -5.85 -8.82
N LYS A 34 4.43 -6.56 -7.72
CA LYS A 34 3.31 -6.36 -6.78
C LYS A 34 3.65 -5.23 -5.81
N VAL A 35 2.87 -4.16 -5.83
CA VAL A 35 3.11 -2.93 -5.06
C VAL A 35 2.01 -2.70 -4.05
N ALA A 36 2.35 -2.68 -2.76
CA ALA A 36 1.46 -2.24 -1.68
C ALA A 36 1.66 -0.75 -1.40
N ILE A 37 0.56 0.02 -1.36
CA ILE A 37 0.58 1.43 -0.96
C ILE A 37 0.01 1.52 0.46
N ILE A 38 0.89 1.70 1.43
CA ILE A 38 0.58 1.64 2.86
C ILE A 38 0.85 2.99 3.54
N GLY A 39 0.29 3.18 4.73
CA GLY A 39 0.40 4.42 5.49
C GLY A 39 -0.92 4.73 6.20
N LYS A 40 -0.92 5.68 7.12
CA LYS A 40 -2.09 6.09 7.91
C LYS A 40 -3.22 6.68 7.06
N PRO A 41 -4.43 6.84 7.60
CA PRO A 41 -5.52 7.55 6.93
C PRO A 41 -5.10 8.98 6.50
N ASN A 42 -5.69 9.47 5.43
CA ASN A 42 -5.58 10.86 4.94
C ASN A 42 -4.16 11.33 4.48
N VAL A 43 -3.14 10.46 4.44
CA VAL A 43 -1.82 10.80 3.88
C VAL A 43 -1.81 10.95 2.36
N GLY A 44 -2.93 10.66 1.68
CA GLY A 44 -3.08 10.83 0.24
C GLY A 44 -2.86 9.57 -0.60
N LYS A 45 -2.99 8.36 -0.02
CA LYS A 45 -2.88 7.08 -0.76
C LYS A 45 -3.83 7.00 -1.95
N SER A 46 -5.10 7.36 -1.75
CA SER A 46 -6.11 7.36 -2.82
C SER A 46 -5.76 8.34 -3.95
N SER A 47 -5.25 9.51 -3.60
CA SER A 47 -4.78 10.49 -4.57
C SER A 47 -3.57 9.97 -5.35
N LEU A 48 -2.65 9.28 -4.68
CA LEU A 48 -1.49 8.66 -5.30
C LEU A 48 -1.91 7.55 -6.28
N VAL A 49 -2.77 6.61 -5.84
CA VAL A 49 -3.32 5.56 -6.72
C VAL A 49 -4.00 6.18 -7.94
N ASN A 50 -4.86 7.17 -7.74
CA ASN A 50 -5.55 7.84 -8.85
C ASN A 50 -4.57 8.53 -9.81
N ARG A 51 -3.51 9.13 -9.28
CA ARG A 51 -2.48 9.77 -10.10
C ARG A 51 -1.69 8.74 -10.91
N MET A 52 -1.29 7.63 -10.29
CA MET A 52 -0.56 6.55 -10.97
C MET A 52 -1.41 5.89 -12.05
N THR A 53 -2.70 5.61 -11.76
CA THR A 53 -3.62 4.96 -12.69
C THR A 53 -4.24 5.91 -13.72
N GLY A 54 -4.19 7.21 -13.51
CA GLY A 54 -4.76 8.24 -14.39
C GLY A 54 -3.78 8.86 -15.38
N GLN A 55 -2.55 8.35 -15.50
CA GLN A 55 -1.59 8.84 -16.50
C GLN A 55 -2.04 8.40 -17.91
N GLU A 56 -1.93 9.29 -18.90
CA GLU A 56 -2.40 9.07 -20.28
C GLU A 56 -1.77 7.85 -20.99
N ARG A 57 -0.64 7.34 -20.48
CA ARG A 57 0.09 6.19 -21.01
C ARG A 57 -0.06 4.91 -20.18
N ALA A 58 -0.90 4.93 -19.14
CA ALA A 58 -1.10 3.77 -18.30
C ALA A 58 -2.32 2.96 -18.79
N ILE A 59 -2.11 1.70 -19.12
CA ILE A 59 -3.20 0.75 -19.34
C ILE A 59 -3.63 0.26 -17.96
N VAL A 60 -4.86 0.59 -17.56
CA VAL A 60 -5.44 0.14 -16.29
C VAL A 60 -6.54 -0.85 -16.60
N SER A 61 -6.34 -2.11 -16.23
CA SER A 61 -7.39 -3.10 -16.23
C SER A 61 -7.78 -3.46 -14.80
N ASN A 62 -9.08 -3.39 -14.50
CA ASN A 62 -9.61 -4.06 -13.33
C ASN A 62 -9.86 -5.50 -13.76
N ILE A 63 -9.19 -6.46 -13.16
CA ILE A 63 -9.44 -7.88 -13.45
C ILE A 63 -10.83 -8.21 -12.92
N ALA A 64 -11.83 -8.10 -13.80
CA ALA A 64 -13.17 -8.60 -13.54
C ALA A 64 -13.19 -10.07 -13.96
N GLY A 65 -13.14 -10.99 -13.00
CA GLY A 65 -13.27 -12.41 -13.32
C GLY A 65 -12.72 -13.36 -12.28
N THR A 66 -11.87 -12.91 -11.40
CA THR A 66 -11.39 -13.74 -10.29
C THR A 66 -12.09 -13.34 -9.00
N THR A 67 -12.79 -14.27 -8.41
CA THR A 67 -13.69 -14.08 -7.26
C THR A 67 -12.96 -13.71 -5.97
N ARG A 68 -11.64 -13.56 -5.98
CA ARG A 68 -10.82 -13.31 -4.77
C ARG A 68 -10.08 -11.97 -4.73
N ASP A 69 -9.76 -11.33 -5.85
CA ASP A 69 -8.91 -10.12 -5.88
C ASP A 69 -9.48 -8.95 -6.72
N ALA A 70 -10.81 -8.81 -6.77
CA ALA A 70 -11.49 -7.63 -7.35
C ALA A 70 -11.07 -6.28 -6.72
N THR A 71 -10.05 -6.30 -5.87
CA THR A 71 -9.52 -5.15 -5.13
C THR A 71 -8.21 -4.61 -5.70
N ASP A 72 -7.53 -5.38 -6.57
CA ASP A 72 -6.23 -4.99 -7.14
C ASP A 72 -6.41 -4.23 -8.46
N SER A 73 -5.39 -3.48 -8.87
CA SER A 73 -5.38 -2.79 -10.16
C SER A 73 -4.06 -3.06 -10.89
N ILE A 74 -4.16 -3.52 -12.13
CA ILE A 74 -2.99 -3.64 -13.01
C ILE A 74 -2.66 -2.27 -13.59
N LEU A 75 -1.40 -1.95 -13.62
CA LEU A 75 -0.83 -0.75 -14.19
C LEU A 75 0.35 -1.12 -15.09
N GLU A 76 0.24 -0.83 -16.37
CA GLU A 76 1.34 -1.00 -17.33
C GLU A 76 1.70 0.37 -17.92
N ASN A 77 2.99 0.67 -17.94
CA ASN A 77 3.51 1.90 -18.52
C ASN A 77 4.89 1.66 -19.16
N GLU A 78 5.55 2.71 -19.62
CA GLU A 78 6.88 2.64 -20.24
C GLU A 78 8.01 2.17 -19.29
N HIS A 79 7.77 2.17 -17.97
CA HIS A 79 8.73 1.76 -16.94
C HIS A 79 8.56 0.29 -16.53
N GLY A 80 7.38 -0.31 -16.75
CA GLY A 80 7.15 -1.71 -16.43
C GLY A 80 5.69 -2.07 -16.21
N LYS A 81 5.50 -3.28 -15.65
CA LYS A 81 4.20 -3.86 -15.32
C LYS A 81 4.06 -3.99 -13.80
N TYR A 82 2.99 -3.46 -13.26
CA TYR A 82 2.75 -3.38 -11.83
C TYR A 82 1.36 -3.88 -11.46
N VAL A 83 1.24 -4.49 -10.29
CA VAL A 83 -0.05 -4.76 -9.64
C VAL A 83 -0.13 -3.95 -8.37
N LEU A 84 -1.03 -2.98 -8.32
CA LEU A 84 -1.31 -2.20 -7.13
C LEU A 84 -2.30 -2.97 -6.25
N ILE A 85 -1.86 -3.42 -5.09
CA ILE A 85 -2.61 -4.30 -4.18
C ILE A 85 -3.65 -3.50 -3.37
N ASP A 86 -4.85 -4.08 -3.21
CA ASP A 86 -5.99 -3.55 -2.41
C ASP A 86 -6.41 -2.11 -2.76
N THR A 87 -6.34 -1.73 -4.02
CA THR A 87 -6.71 -0.38 -4.47
C THR A 87 -8.19 -0.05 -4.25
N ALA A 88 -9.10 -1.03 -4.32
CA ALA A 88 -10.51 -0.83 -4.02
C ALA A 88 -10.73 -0.48 -2.54
N GLY A 89 -9.96 -1.08 -1.62
CA GLY A 89 -9.96 -0.71 -0.21
C GLY A 89 -9.47 0.72 0.01
N ILE A 90 -8.45 1.14 -0.70
CA ILE A 90 -7.91 2.51 -0.67
C ILE A 90 -8.95 3.52 -1.21
N ARG A 91 -9.63 3.21 -2.32
CA ARG A 91 -10.63 4.09 -2.96
C ARG A 91 -11.93 4.21 -2.16
N ARG A 92 -12.40 3.13 -1.52
CA ARG A 92 -13.65 3.14 -0.71
C ARG A 92 -13.52 4.01 0.53
N LYS A 93 -12.35 4.05 1.18
CA LYS A 93 -12.09 4.82 2.40
C LYS A 93 -12.11 6.33 2.21
N SER A 94 -11.95 6.83 0.99
CA SER A 94 -12.09 8.27 0.73
C SER A 94 -13.52 8.79 0.94
N ARG A 95 -14.50 7.91 1.26
CA ARG A 95 -15.95 8.22 1.35
C ARG A 95 -16.60 7.97 2.71
N VAL A 96 -15.90 7.37 3.71
CA VAL A 96 -16.53 6.99 4.99
C VAL A 96 -15.60 7.24 6.16
N ASP A 97 -16.11 7.93 7.20
CA ASP A 97 -15.42 8.34 8.42
C ASP A 97 -15.37 7.26 9.54
N ASP A 98 -14.39 7.40 10.37
CA ASP A 98 -14.15 7.19 11.81
C ASP A 98 -14.11 5.80 12.50
N ASP A 99 -14.74 4.72 12.10
CA ASP A 99 -14.68 3.46 12.89
C ASP A 99 -13.64 2.43 12.41
N ILE A 100 -12.65 2.82 11.58
CA ILE A 100 -11.93 1.90 10.69
C ILE A 100 -10.41 1.84 10.99
N GLU A 101 -9.93 2.44 12.06
CA GLU A 101 -8.47 2.53 12.29
C GLU A 101 -7.83 1.13 12.45
N LYS A 102 -8.43 0.25 13.26
CA LYS A 102 -7.94 -1.13 13.45
C LYS A 102 -8.00 -1.98 12.17
N TYR A 103 -9.09 -1.86 11.41
CA TYR A 103 -9.20 -2.54 10.11
C TYR A 103 -8.24 -1.99 9.07
N SER A 104 -7.82 -0.72 9.22
CA SER A 104 -6.85 -0.09 8.32
C SER A 104 -5.46 -0.70 8.46
N VAL A 105 -5.02 -0.95 9.69
CA VAL A 105 -3.71 -1.56 9.99
C VAL A 105 -3.67 -3.02 9.52
N LEU A 106 -4.70 -3.81 9.84
CA LEU A 106 -4.78 -5.20 9.39
C LEU A 106 -4.73 -5.33 7.87
N ARG A 107 -5.47 -4.46 7.15
CA ARG A 107 -5.42 -4.44 5.68
C ARG A 107 -4.04 -4.05 5.14
N ALA A 108 -3.37 -3.10 5.80
CA ALA A 108 -2.01 -2.75 5.42
C ALA A 108 -1.08 -3.96 5.56
N TYR A 109 -1.20 -4.74 6.63
CA TYR A 109 -0.40 -5.96 6.83
C TYR A 109 -0.70 -7.01 5.77
N LEU A 110 -1.97 -7.28 5.47
CA LEU A 110 -2.35 -8.21 4.40
C LEU A 110 -1.86 -7.76 3.01
N ALA A 111 -1.81 -6.45 2.75
CA ALA A 111 -1.25 -5.93 1.52
C ALA A 111 0.27 -6.09 1.47
N VAL A 112 0.97 -5.87 2.60
CA VAL A 112 2.43 -6.09 2.73
C VAL A 112 2.77 -7.55 2.45
N ASP A 113 2.03 -8.51 3.02
CA ASP A 113 2.30 -9.95 2.84
C ASP A 113 2.30 -10.35 1.36
N ARG A 114 1.41 -9.76 0.57
CA ARG A 114 1.24 -10.04 -0.86
C ARG A 114 2.18 -9.26 -1.78
N ALA A 115 2.83 -8.21 -1.28
CA ALA A 115 3.63 -7.29 -2.08
C ALA A 115 5.07 -7.78 -2.27
N ASP A 116 5.69 -7.34 -3.35
CA ASP A 116 7.14 -7.39 -3.57
C ASP A 116 7.78 -6.08 -3.09
N VAL A 117 7.07 -4.95 -3.31
CA VAL A 117 7.51 -3.60 -2.95
C VAL A 117 6.43 -2.88 -2.15
N CYS A 118 6.83 -2.18 -1.08
CA CYS A 118 5.96 -1.36 -0.25
C CYS A 118 6.27 0.13 -0.45
N LEU A 119 5.26 0.90 -0.87
CA LEU A 119 5.31 2.37 -0.84
C LEU A 119 4.72 2.84 0.49
N ILE A 120 5.58 3.28 1.41
CA ILE A 120 5.22 3.77 2.75
C ILE A 120 4.93 5.26 2.62
N VAL A 121 3.65 5.64 2.57
CA VAL A 121 3.23 7.02 2.31
C VAL A 121 3.07 7.79 3.62
N ILE A 122 3.79 8.91 3.74
CA ILE A 122 3.80 9.81 4.90
C ILE A 122 3.31 11.19 4.45
N ASP A 123 2.55 11.86 5.32
CA ASP A 123 2.15 13.25 5.14
C ASP A 123 3.30 14.19 5.54
N ALA A 124 3.81 14.95 4.58
CA ALA A 124 4.92 15.89 4.83
C ALA A 124 4.56 17.00 5.84
N THR A 125 3.28 17.35 5.98
CA THR A 125 2.82 18.40 6.89
C THR A 125 2.74 17.94 8.33
N GLU A 126 2.54 16.64 8.57
CA GLU A 126 2.48 16.05 9.91
C GLU A 126 3.83 15.42 10.33
N GLY A 127 4.61 14.97 9.35
CA GLY A 127 5.86 14.25 9.57
C GLY A 127 5.65 12.78 9.97
N PHE A 128 6.73 12.16 10.44
CA PHE A 128 6.74 10.76 10.85
C PHE A 128 6.06 10.57 12.21
N THR A 129 5.20 9.56 12.31
CA THR A 129 4.41 9.26 13.51
C THR A 129 4.60 7.82 13.97
N GLU A 130 4.19 7.50 15.21
CA GLU A 130 4.23 6.13 15.75
C GLU A 130 3.46 5.14 14.88
N GLN A 131 2.35 5.56 14.29
CA GLN A 131 1.56 4.70 13.40
C GLN A 131 2.31 4.39 12.10
N ASP A 132 3.03 5.35 11.55
CA ASP A 132 3.88 5.14 10.37
C ASP A 132 5.02 4.17 10.71
N SER A 133 5.62 4.29 11.92
CA SER A 133 6.65 3.37 12.41
C SER A 133 6.16 1.92 12.49
N LYS A 134 4.93 1.69 12.99
CA LYS A 134 4.36 0.34 13.10
C LYS A 134 4.19 -0.32 11.72
N VAL A 135 3.67 0.42 10.76
CA VAL A 135 3.43 -0.10 9.40
C VAL A 135 4.75 -0.31 8.65
N ALA A 136 5.69 0.62 8.79
CA ALA A 136 7.03 0.50 8.21
C ALA A 136 7.81 -0.66 8.84
N GLY A 137 7.75 -0.79 10.17
CA GLY A 137 8.37 -1.89 10.91
C GLY A 137 7.88 -3.25 10.43
N TYR A 138 6.57 -3.40 10.20
CA TYR A 138 6.04 -4.65 9.67
C TYR A 138 6.58 -4.97 8.26
N ALA A 139 6.63 -3.99 7.36
CA ALA A 139 7.21 -4.21 6.03
C ALA A 139 8.68 -4.62 6.10
N HIS A 140 9.44 -4.02 7.05
CA HIS A 140 10.83 -4.39 7.31
C HIS A 140 10.98 -5.82 7.84
N GLU A 141 10.18 -6.20 8.85
CA GLU A 141 10.18 -7.56 9.44
C GLU A 141 9.82 -8.64 8.42
N GLN A 142 8.93 -8.31 7.46
CA GLN A 142 8.58 -9.20 6.35
C GLN A 142 9.63 -9.20 5.21
N GLY A 143 10.73 -8.48 5.35
CA GLY A 143 11.81 -8.43 4.36
C GLY A 143 11.41 -7.81 3.03
N LYS A 144 10.37 -6.96 2.99
CA LYS A 144 9.88 -6.36 1.76
C LYS A 144 10.76 -5.20 1.31
N ALA A 145 11.02 -5.13 0.01
CA ALA A 145 11.59 -3.92 -0.59
C ALA A 145 10.66 -2.72 -0.29
N SER A 146 11.21 -1.59 0.12
CA SER A 146 10.40 -0.47 0.59
C SER A 146 10.93 0.87 0.09
N ILE A 147 10.01 1.79 -0.20
CA ILE A 147 10.27 3.18 -0.55
C ILE A 147 9.43 4.06 0.38
N VAL A 148 10.04 5.02 1.05
CA VAL A 148 9.30 6.02 1.85
C VAL A 148 8.93 7.20 0.96
N VAL A 149 7.62 7.41 0.82
CA VAL A 149 7.02 8.42 -0.04
C VAL A 149 6.51 9.57 0.80
N ILE A 150 7.21 10.70 0.76
CA ILE A 150 6.83 11.92 1.48
C ILE A 150 5.88 12.71 0.59
N ASN A 151 4.58 12.53 0.83
CA ASN A 151 3.50 13.14 0.05
C ASN A 151 3.07 14.49 0.63
N LYS A 152 2.28 15.25 -0.12
CA LYS A 152 1.83 16.62 0.16
C LYS A 152 3.00 17.61 0.28
N TRP A 153 4.09 17.33 -0.43
CA TRP A 153 5.26 18.19 -0.42
C TRP A 153 4.97 19.61 -0.96
N ASP A 154 3.91 19.76 -1.74
CA ASP A 154 3.38 21.06 -2.20
C ASP A 154 2.87 21.95 -1.06
N ALA A 155 2.35 21.37 0.02
CA ALA A 155 1.79 22.08 1.18
C ALA A 155 2.84 22.50 2.23
N VAL A 156 4.08 22.04 2.11
CA VAL A 156 5.16 22.41 3.02
C VAL A 156 5.76 23.76 2.61
N GLU A 157 5.90 24.69 3.56
CA GLU A 157 6.66 25.91 3.35
C GLU A 157 8.15 25.58 3.16
N LYS A 158 8.76 26.12 2.12
CA LYS A 158 10.11 25.72 1.68
C LYS A 158 11.04 26.91 1.62
N ASP A 159 12.22 26.69 2.16
CA ASP A 159 13.41 27.47 1.88
C ASP A 159 14.49 26.60 1.21
N GLY A 160 15.68 27.15 0.98
CA GLY A 160 16.76 26.40 0.31
C GLY A 160 17.30 25.18 1.08
N LYS A 161 16.94 25.00 2.35
CA LYS A 161 17.46 23.94 3.23
C LYS A 161 16.39 22.96 3.69
N THR A 162 15.12 23.29 3.55
CA THR A 162 13.96 22.51 4.08
C THR A 162 14.02 21.04 3.70
N MET A 163 14.36 20.70 2.46
CA MET A 163 14.40 19.31 2.02
C MET A 163 15.53 18.53 2.71
N ASP A 164 16.70 19.13 2.87
CA ASP A 164 17.86 18.46 3.48
C ASP A 164 17.64 18.26 4.99
N GLU A 165 17.05 19.26 5.65
CA GLU A 165 16.70 19.17 7.07
C GLU A 165 15.62 18.12 7.32
N TYR A 166 14.60 18.10 6.47
CA TYR A 166 13.53 17.09 6.54
C TYR A 166 14.07 15.68 6.30
N ARG A 167 14.98 15.51 5.32
CA ARG A 167 15.65 14.24 5.03
C ARG A 167 16.45 13.74 6.22
N LYS A 168 17.27 14.60 6.85
CA LYS A 168 18.06 14.24 8.03
C LYS A 168 17.18 13.80 9.20
N LYS A 169 16.04 14.45 9.41
CA LYS A 169 15.07 14.03 10.42
C LYS A 169 14.53 12.63 10.11
N LEU A 170 14.11 12.37 8.87
CA LEU A 170 13.63 11.07 8.45
C LEU A 170 14.70 9.97 8.58
N GLU A 171 15.95 10.25 8.24
CA GLU A 171 17.06 9.29 8.40
C GLU A 171 17.23 8.85 9.86
N ASN A 172 17.01 9.75 10.82
CA ASN A 172 17.00 9.41 12.24
C ASN A 172 15.75 8.60 12.62
N ASP A 173 14.56 9.00 12.16
CA ASP A 173 13.28 8.36 12.43
C ASP A 173 13.23 6.93 11.83
N PHE A 174 13.85 6.72 10.66
CA PHE A 174 13.98 5.45 9.95
C PHE A 174 15.32 4.75 10.18
N SER A 175 16.01 5.00 11.30
CA SER A 175 17.31 4.38 11.58
C SER A 175 17.27 2.84 11.54
N PHE A 176 16.13 2.22 11.84
CA PHE A 176 15.88 0.77 11.73
C PHE A 176 15.76 0.28 10.27
N MET A 177 15.55 1.18 9.30
CA MET A 177 15.48 0.93 7.86
C MET A 177 16.42 1.87 7.09
N SER A 178 17.67 2.00 7.51
CA SER A 178 18.63 2.97 6.96
C SER A 178 18.91 2.82 5.45
N TYR A 179 18.53 1.69 4.85
CA TYR A 179 18.68 1.39 3.41
C TYR A 179 17.55 1.97 2.56
N VAL A 180 16.44 2.44 3.16
CA VAL A 180 15.24 2.81 2.42
C VAL A 180 15.40 4.17 1.72
N PRO A 181 15.07 4.31 0.44
CA PRO A 181 15.07 5.60 -0.24
C PRO A 181 13.88 6.46 0.15
N PHE A 182 14.10 7.79 0.21
CA PHE A 182 13.07 8.80 0.45
C PHE A 182 12.76 9.55 -0.85
N ILE A 183 11.47 9.58 -1.24
CA ILE A 183 11.00 10.32 -2.43
C ILE A 183 9.94 11.34 -2.01
N PHE A 184 10.21 12.62 -2.26
CA PHE A 184 9.31 13.73 -1.96
C PHE A 184 8.42 14.01 -3.15
N ILE A 185 7.11 13.86 -2.99
CA ILE A 185 6.13 13.99 -4.06
C ILE A 185 4.95 14.91 -3.68
N SER A 186 4.18 15.28 -4.68
CA SER A 186 2.81 15.74 -4.50
C SER A 186 1.87 14.91 -5.38
N ALA A 187 1.08 14.05 -4.76
CA ALA A 187 0.04 13.30 -5.47
C ALA A 187 -1.05 14.24 -6.04
N LEU A 188 -1.27 15.40 -5.42
CA LEU A 188 -2.22 16.40 -5.88
C LEU A 188 -1.78 17.04 -7.21
N THR A 189 -0.54 17.54 -7.25
CA THR A 189 0.00 18.23 -8.44
C THR A 189 0.62 17.28 -9.47
N GLY A 190 0.97 16.06 -9.06
CA GLY A 190 1.70 15.08 -9.87
C GLY A 190 3.23 15.22 -9.78
N GLN A 191 3.72 16.16 -8.99
CA GLN A 191 5.16 16.42 -8.88
C GLN A 191 5.91 15.18 -8.42
N ARG A 192 6.91 14.73 -9.21
CA ARG A 192 7.83 13.61 -8.94
C ARG A 192 7.15 12.25 -8.72
N VAL A 193 5.89 12.06 -9.11
CA VAL A 193 5.22 10.76 -9.04
C VAL A 193 5.84 9.77 -10.02
N ASP A 194 6.36 10.25 -11.14
CA ASP A 194 7.14 9.50 -12.15
C ASP A 194 8.38 8.79 -11.58
N LYS A 195 8.92 9.27 -10.45
CA LYS A 195 10.08 8.66 -9.77
C LYS A 195 9.75 7.43 -8.93
N LEU A 196 8.48 7.04 -8.86
CA LEU A 196 8.04 5.85 -8.12
C LEU A 196 8.04 4.57 -8.97
N TYR A 197 8.34 4.68 -10.26
CA TYR A 197 8.44 3.57 -11.21
C TYR A 197 9.86 3.05 -11.37
#